data_a9a56d76357c2acf598ebb9535f5a9ef
#
_entry.id   a9a56d76357c2acf598ebb9535f5a9ef
#
_cell.length_a   1.000
_cell.length_b   1.000
_cell.length_c   1.000
_cell.angle_alpha   90.00
_cell.angle_beta   90.00
_cell.angle_gamma   90.00
#
_symmetry.space_group_name_H-M   'P 1'
#
loop_
_entity.id
_entity.type
_entity.pdbx_description
1 polymer ?
#
loop_
_entity_poly.entity_id
_entity_poly.type
_entity_poly.pdbx_seq_one_letter_code
_entity_poly.pdbx_strand_id
1 'polypeptide(L)'
;SVGQNEIDNNVGTYSYKNTMISELVYTESGKLLAISDAGLIWFDGAQKPAPKKQIKFKRGIQSVFYNNKYVGVSYSDTKKENSWHIKVYDMNGKTVMENDTEIAYNRIELLDNNEICVRDDYNCELFTIHSIRKFRYTFGRQLYNVLSGSDGQNYTLVLNGEIEEVRLQ
;
A
#
# COMPACT_ATOMS: atom_id res chain seq x y z
N SER A 1 -35.82 12.06 20.92
CA SER A 1 -35.37 10.71 20.75
C SER A 1 -34.08 10.75 19.98
N VAL A 2 -33.14 10.14 20.52
CA VAL A 2 -31.93 9.87 19.82
C VAL A 2 -32.30 9.28 18.47
N GLY A 3 -31.69 9.68 17.42
CA GLY A 3 -31.98 9.27 16.05
C GLY A 3 -32.02 7.78 15.81
N GLN A 4 -31.81 6.97 16.80
CA GLN A 4 -32.13 5.55 16.85
C GLN A 4 -31.71 4.83 15.58
N ASN A 5 -30.50 5.12 15.12
CA ASN A 5 -29.93 4.59 13.90
C ASN A 5 -30.55 5.14 12.60
N GLU A 6 -31.33 6.19 12.66
CA GLU A 6 -31.80 6.89 11.47
C GLU A 6 -30.73 7.86 10.95
N ILE A 7 -30.65 7.96 9.62
CA ILE A 7 -29.81 8.96 8.97
C ILE A 7 -30.60 10.26 8.89
N ASP A 8 -30.32 11.20 9.80
CA ASP A 8 -31.03 12.48 9.86
C ASP A 8 -30.63 13.43 8.74
N ASN A 9 -29.35 13.37 8.32
CA ASN A 9 -28.79 14.30 7.33
C ASN A 9 -27.84 13.62 6.38
N ASN A 10 -28.14 13.68 5.12
CA ASN A 10 -27.17 13.45 4.07
C ASN A 10 -26.46 14.77 3.77
N VAL A 11 -25.19 14.89 4.11
CA VAL A 11 -24.38 16.10 3.89
C VAL A 11 -23.70 16.13 2.54
N GLY A 12 -23.70 15.03 1.80
CA GLY A 12 -23.15 14.98 0.46
C GLY A 12 -23.18 13.57 -0.14
N THR A 13 -23.19 13.51 -1.46
CA THR A 13 -23.20 12.27 -2.23
C THR A 13 -22.27 12.38 -3.42
N TYR A 14 -21.48 11.35 -3.64
CA TYR A 14 -20.71 11.14 -4.85
C TYR A 14 -21.21 9.87 -5.54
N SER A 15 -21.60 9.99 -6.80
CA SER A 15 -22.09 8.86 -7.60
C SER A 15 -21.04 8.43 -8.62
N TYR A 16 -20.89 7.12 -8.78
CA TYR A 16 -19.96 6.53 -9.73
C TYR A 16 -20.65 5.41 -10.52
N LYS A 17 -20.09 5.11 -11.70
CA LYS A 17 -20.63 4.07 -12.60
C LYS A 17 -19.50 3.15 -13.06
N ASN A 18 -19.86 1.89 -13.37
CA ASN A 18 -18.96 0.88 -13.94
C ASN A 18 -17.68 0.65 -13.13
N THR A 19 -17.76 0.83 -11.82
CA THR A 19 -16.62 0.75 -10.89
C THR A 19 -17.10 0.13 -9.59
N MET A 20 -16.30 -0.75 -9.02
CA MET A 20 -16.55 -1.33 -7.69
C MET A 20 -15.56 -0.76 -6.69
N ILE A 21 -16.05 -0.04 -5.70
CA ILE A 21 -15.23 0.42 -4.59
C ILE A 21 -15.04 -0.73 -3.61
N SER A 22 -13.80 -1.12 -3.36
CA SER A 22 -13.46 -2.20 -2.45
C SER A 22 -13.09 -1.70 -1.05
N GLU A 23 -12.51 -0.51 -0.94
CA GLU A 23 -12.04 0.06 0.32
C GLU A 23 -12.25 1.57 0.37
N LEU A 24 -12.54 2.06 1.58
CA LEU A 24 -12.54 3.48 1.91
C LEU A 24 -11.56 3.68 3.06
N VAL A 25 -10.68 4.64 2.91
CA VAL A 25 -9.63 4.93 3.91
C VAL A 25 -9.74 6.38 4.33
N TYR A 26 -9.91 6.62 5.63
CA TYR A 26 -9.71 7.96 6.19
C TYR A 26 -8.22 8.20 6.40
N THR A 27 -7.74 9.32 5.88
CA THR A 27 -6.36 9.74 6.09
C THR A 27 -6.19 10.40 7.46
N GLU A 28 -4.95 10.55 7.91
CA GLU A 28 -4.65 11.27 9.16
C GLU A 28 -5.15 12.72 9.14
N SER A 29 -5.24 13.34 7.96
CA SER A 29 -5.74 14.70 7.78
C SER A 29 -7.26 14.82 7.62
N GLY A 30 -7.99 13.72 7.82
CA GLY A 30 -9.44 13.67 7.69
C GLY A 30 -9.96 13.66 6.25
N LYS A 31 -9.10 13.44 5.27
CA LYS A 31 -9.47 13.25 3.88
C LYS A 31 -9.91 11.80 3.65
N LEU A 32 -10.55 11.56 2.53
CA LEU A 32 -11.03 10.23 2.15
C LEU A 32 -10.34 9.75 0.89
N LEU A 33 -9.87 8.51 0.90
CA LEU A 33 -9.39 7.79 -0.26
C LEU A 33 -10.34 6.63 -0.55
N ALA A 34 -10.83 6.54 -1.78
CA ALA A 34 -11.55 5.37 -2.29
C ALA A 34 -10.64 4.53 -3.18
N ILE A 35 -10.57 3.25 -2.89
CA ILE A 35 -9.85 2.25 -3.69
C ILE A 35 -10.89 1.45 -4.45
N SER A 36 -10.75 1.39 -5.76
CA SER A 36 -11.66 0.66 -6.64
C SER A 36 -10.91 -0.33 -7.53
N ASP A 37 -11.67 -1.14 -8.25
CA ASP A 37 -11.14 -2.03 -9.28
C ASP A 37 -10.55 -1.28 -10.48
N ALA A 38 -10.93 -0.02 -10.67
CA ALA A 38 -10.51 0.81 -11.81
C ALA A 38 -9.47 1.87 -11.45
N GLY A 39 -9.25 2.17 -10.18
CA GLY A 39 -8.32 3.22 -9.78
C GLY A 39 -8.46 3.71 -8.34
N LEU A 40 -7.80 4.83 -8.07
CA LEU A 40 -7.78 5.52 -6.80
C LEU A 40 -8.46 6.87 -6.93
N ILE A 41 -9.26 7.24 -5.92
CA ILE A 41 -9.96 8.52 -5.90
C ILE A 41 -9.74 9.18 -4.53
N TRP A 42 -9.14 10.36 -4.54
CA TRP A 42 -8.96 11.18 -3.33
C TRP A 42 -10.02 12.25 -3.25
N PHE A 43 -10.63 12.40 -2.08
CA PHE A 43 -11.65 13.40 -1.78
C PHE A 43 -11.15 14.37 -0.72
N ASP A 44 -11.54 15.63 -0.84
CA ASP A 44 -11.25 16.70 0.11
C ASP A 44 -12.31 16.73 1.22
N GLY A 45 -12.20 15.86 2.21
CA GLY A 45 -13.09 15.85 3.37
C GLY A 45 -14.43 15.17 3.14
N ALA A 46 -15.18 15.03 4.22
CA ALA A 46 -16.39 14.22 4.28
C ALA A 46 -17.69 15.00 4.00
N GLN A 47 -17.68 16.33 4.04
CA GLN A 47 -18.91 17.11 4.00
C GLN A 47 -19.49 17.33 2.61
N LYS A 48 -18.69 17.28 1.58
CA LYS A 48 -19.12 17.22 0.19
C LYS A 48 -18.10 16.37 -0.57
N PRO A 49 -18.37 15.11 -0.79
CA PRO A 49 -17.39 14.24 -1.45
C PRO A 49 -17.25 14.64 -2.93
N ALA A 50 -16.33 15.56 -3.17
CA ALA A 50 -15.91 15.94 -4.51
C ALA A 50 -14.52 15.37 -4.76
N PRO A 51 -14.32 14.63 -5.86
CA PRO A 51 -13.01 14.09 -6.19
C PRO A 51 -12.02 15.21 -6.43
N LYS A 52 -10.91 15.20 -5.67
CA LYS A 52 -9.82 16.14 -5.88
C LYS A 52 -8.80 15.60 -6.87
N LYS A 53 -8.55 14.31 -6.82
CA LYS A 53 -7.62 13.62 -7.71
C LYS A 53 -8.08 12.20 -7.98
N GLN A 54 -7.90 11.76 -9.22
CA GLN A 54 -8.20 10.40 -9.65
C GLN A 54 -7.01 9.84 -10.41
N ILE A 55 -6.68 8.57 -10.14
CA ILE A 55 -5.67 7.82 -10.88
C ILE A 55 -6.33 6.56 -11.38
N LYS A 56 -6.33 6.36 -12.70
CA LYS A 56 -6.81 5.12 -13.32
C LYS A 56 -5.70 4.07 -13.32
N PHE A 57 -6.06 2.85 -12.97
CA PHE A 57 -5.13 1.73 -13.04
C PHE A 57 -4.81 1.37 -14.49
N LYS A 58 -3.54 1.09 -14.73
CA LYS A 58 -3.06 0.49 -15.98
C LYS A 58 -3.33 -1.02 -15.97
N ARG A 59 -3.27 -1.64 -17.14
CA ARG A 59 -3.32 -3.09 -17.24
C ARG A 59 -2.17 -3.73 -16.47
N GLY A 60 -2.42 -4.91 -15.91
CA GLY A 60 -1.40 -5.70 -15.21
C GLY A 60 -1.20 -5.31 -13.75
N ILE A 61 -2.17 -4.59 -13.15
CA ILE A 61 -2.14 -4.37 -11.71
C ILE A 61 -2.16 -5.70 -10.97
N GLN A 62 -1.24 -5.89 -10.02
CA GLN A 62 -1.11 -7.10 -9.21
C GLN A 62 -1.70 -6.92 -7.82
N SER A 63 -1.44 -5.79 -7.19
CA SER A 63 -1.96 -5.52 -5.86
C SER A 63 -2.07 -4.03 -5.56
N VAL A 64 -2.91 -3.72 -4.59
CA VAL A 64 -3.01 -2.41 -3.94
C VAL A 64 -2.74 -2.62 -2.46
N PHE A 65 -1.90 -1.78 -1.87
CA PHE A 65 -1.56 -1.81 -0.46
C PHE A 65 -1.58 -0.40 0.12
N TYR A 66 -1.99 -0.25 1.36
CA TYR A 66 -2.21 1.08 1.93
C TYR A 66 -2.12 1.10 3.45
N ASN A 67 -1.94 2.29 3.99
CA ASN A 67 -2.19 2.64 5.37
C ASN A 67 -2.87 4.03 5.41
N ASN A 68 -2.89 4.69 6.56
CA ASN A 68 -3.51 6.02 6.68
C ASN A 68 -2.66 7.18 6.11
N LYS A 69 -1.45 6.91 5.61
CA LYS A 69 -0.51 7.90 5.07
C LYS A 69 -0.19 7.69 3.60
N TYR A 70 -0.19 6.46 3.12
CA TYR A 70 0.25 6.08 1.78
C TYR A 70 -0.64 5.04 1.16
N VAL A 71 -0.70 5.05 -0.15
CA VAL A 71 -1.30 3.99 -0.96
C VAL A 71 -0.35 3.62 -2.09
N GLY A 72 -0.12 2.35 -2.27
CA GLY A 72 0.75 1.82 -3.32
C GLY A 72 0.05 0.84 -4.23
N VAL A 73 0.57 0.74 -5.44
CA VAL A 73 0.13 -0.22 -6.44
C VAL A 73 1.35 -0.92 -7.03
N SER A 74 1.19 -2.18 -7.36
CA SER A 74 2.17 -2.94 -8.12
C SER A 74 1.60 -3.35 -9.47
N TYR A 75 2.43 -3.27 -10.49
CA TYR A 75 2.12 -3.66 -11.86
C TYR A 75 3.10 -4.74 -12.31
N SER A 76 2.62 -5.70 -13.10
CA SER A 76 3.54 -6.57 -13.83
C SER A 76 4.30 -5.75 -14.86
N ASP A 77 5.62 -5.95 -14.92
CA ASP A 77 6.42 -5.33 -15.96
C ASP A 77 6.28 -6.12 -17.26
N THR A 78 5.81 -5.46 -18.31
CA THR A 78 5.65 -6.08 -19.63
C THR A 78 6.97 -6.29 -20.37
N LYS A 79 8.04 -5.63 -19.90
CA LYS A 79 9.37 -5.67 -20.53
C LYS A 79 10.33 -6.65 -19.86
N LYS A 80 10.08 -6.95 -18.60
CA LYS A 80 10.88 -7.90 -17.81
C LYS A 80 9.97 -8.96 -17.24
N GLU A 81 10.14 -10.19 -17.69
CA GLU A 81 9.49 -11.31 -17.02
C GLU A 81 9.93 -11.37 -15.56
N ASN A 82 8.98 -11.67 -14.68
CA ASN A 82 9.22 -11.87 -13.25
C ASN A 82 9.72 -10.62 -12.50
N SER A 83 9.36 -9.42 -12.93
CA SER A 83 9.56 -8.23 -12.12
C SER A 83 8.27 -7.41 -12.00
N TRP A 84 8.17 -6.60 -10.95
CA TRP A 84 7.04 -5.71 -10.73
C TRP A 84 7.51 -4.27 -10.67
N HIS A 85 6.67 -3.37 -11.19
CA HIS A 85 6.81 -1.94 -11.00
C HIS A 85 5.93 -1.52 -9.83
N ILE A 86 6.53 -0.86 -8.83
CA ILE A 86 5.83 -0.37 -7.64
C ILE A 86 5.74 1.14 -7.71
N LYS A 87 4.57 1.66 -7.41
CA LYS A 87 4.33 3.10 -7.33
C LYS A 87 3.52 3.41 -6.08
N VAL A 88 4.02 4.33 -5.26
CA VAL A 88 3.39 4.74 -4.00
C VAL A 88 3.05 6.21 -4.05
N TYR A 89 1.85 6.53 -3.58
CA TYR A 89 1.31 7.89 -3.50
C TYR A 89 1.10 8.29 -2.05
N ASP A 90 1.28 9.58 -1.77
CA ASP A 90 0.79 10.16 -0.52
C ASP A 90 -0.73 10.40 -0.55
N MET A 91 -1.29 10.91 0.52
CA MET A 91 -2.73 11.15 0.61
C MET A 91 -3.19 12.46 -0.06
N ASN A 92 -2.32 13.13 -0.81
CA ASN A 92 -2.66 14.15 -1.79
C ASN A 92 -2.61 13.61 -3.23
N GLY A 93 -2.31 12.33 -3.40
CA GLY A 93 -2.19 11.68 -4.70
C GLY A 93 -0.87 11.99 -5.43
N LYS A 94 0.12 12.52 -4.71
CA LYS A 94 1.45 12.76 -5.25
C LYS A 94 2.28 11.49 -5.19
N THR A 95 2.98 11.14 -6.27
CA THR A 95 3.93 10.04 -6.26
C THR A 95 5.11 10.35 -5.35
N VAL A 96 5.37 9.49 -4.38
CA VAL A 96 6.48 9.63 -3.43
C VAL A 96 7.54 8.56 -3.62
N MET A 97 7.17 7.41 -4.17
CA MET A 97 8.08 6.30 -4.41
C MET A 97 7.74 5.63 -5.74
N GLU A 98 8.75 5.27 -6.49
CA GLU A 98 8.61 4.49 -7.72
C GLU A 98 9.87 3.64 -7.90
N ASN A 99 9.70 2.33 -8.08
CA ASN A 99 10.82 1.42 -8.22
C ASN A 99 10.38 0.11 -8.87
N ASP A 100 11.36 -0.60 -9.44
CA ASP A 100 11.17 -1.95 -9.95
C ASP A 100 11.72 -2.97 -8.94
N THR A 101 11.06 -4.13 -8.84
CA THR A 101 11.62 -5.25 -8.10
C THR A 101 12.56 -6.06 -8.98
N GLU A 102 13.49 -6.77 -8.36
CA GLU A 102 14.40 -7.67 -9.09
C GLU A 102 13.69 -8.93 -9.57
N ILE A 103 12.71 -9.37 -8.81
CA ILE A 103 11.89 -10.55 -9.12
C ILE A 103 10.41 -10.25 -8.87
N ALA A 104 9.54 -11.07 -9.41
CA ALA A 104 8.13 -11.03 -9.07
C ALA A 104 7.92 -11.70 -7.71
N TYR A 105 7.33 -10.96 -6.80
CA TYR A 105 6.96 -11.44 -5.47
C TYR A 105 5.45 -11.69 -5.40
N ASN A 106 5.00 -12.44 -4.42
CA ASN A 106 3.58 -12.71 -4.24
C ASN A 106 2.92 -11.84 -3.16
N ARG A 107 3.71 -11.03 -2.45
CA ARG A 107 3.21 -10.17 -1.38
C ARG A 107 3.97 -8.86 -1.30
N ILE A 108 3.20 -7.76 -1.23
CA ILE A 108 3.70 -6.41 -0.98
C ILE A 108 2.92 -5.81 0.17
N GLU A 109 3.60 -5.19 1.12
CA GLU A 109 2.97 -4.54 2.26
C GLU A 109 3.74 -3.29 2.71
N LEU A 110 3.03 -2.35 3.32
CA LEU A 110 3.61 -1.26 4.08
C LEU A 110 3.84 -1.74 5.51
N LEU A 111 5.08 -1.63 5.98
CA LEU A 111 5.43 -1.91 7.37
C LEU A 111 5.04 -0.72 8.26
N ASP A 112 5.08 -0.91 9.58
CA ASP A 112 4.70 0.14 10.53
C ASP A 112 5.57 1.40 10.44
N ASN A 113 6.80 1.28 9.94
CA ASN A 113 7.71 2.39 9.69
C ASN A 113 7.54 3.01 8.28
N ASN A 114 6.49 2.68 7.55
CA ASN A 114 6.17 3.11 6.18
C ASN A 114 7.16 2.61 5.11
N GLU A 115 8.00 1.65 5.41
CA GLU A 115 8.82 1.00 4.41
C GLU A 115 8.00 -0.04 3.64
N ILE A 116 8.38 -0.28 2.39
CA ILE A 116 7.69 -1.22 1.50
C ILE A 116 8.45 -2.55 1.51
N CYS A 117 7.79 -3.59 1.99
CA CYS A 117 8.30 -4.95 2.01
C CYS A 117 7.68 -5.76 0.88
N VAL A 118 8.51 -6.27 0.00
CA VAL A 118 8.13 -7.14 -1.11
C VAL A 118 8.72 -8.51 -0.87
N ARG A 119 7.90 -9.54 -0.84
CA ARG A 119 8.37 -10.87 -0.47
C ARG A 119 7.63 -12.02 -1.13
N ASP A 120 8.29 -13.13 -1.21
CA ASP A 120 7.72 -14.46 -1.42
C ASP A 120 8.10 -15.37 -0.24
N ASP A 121 7.99 -16.69 -0.39
CA ASP A 121 8.25 -17.63 0.70
C ASP A 121 9.71 -17.61 1.20
N TYR A 122 10.67 -17.21 0.37
CA TYR A 122 12.10 -17.26 0.69
C TYR A 122 12.86 -15.97 0.44
N ASN A 123 12.27 -15.02 -0.27
CA ASN A 123 12.94 -13.80 -0.70
C ASN A 123 12.24 -12.56 -0.16
N CYS A 124 13.02 -11.55 0.15
CA CYS A 124 12.52 -10.26 0.61
C CYS A 124 13.35 -9.13 0.00
N GLU A 125 12.67 -8.11 -0.49
CA GLU A 125 13.24 -6.80 -0.79
C GLU A 125 12.58 -5.75 0.08
N LEU A 126 13.36 -4.81 0.58
CA LEU A 126 12.87 -3.71 1.39
C LEU A 126 13.26 -2.38 0.77
N PHE A 127 12.26 -1.52 0.59
CA PHE A 127 12.42 -0.18 0.03
C PHE A 127 11.98 0.88 1.04
N THR A 128 12.73 1.99 1.08
CA THR A 128 12.25 3.18 1.77
C THR A 128 11.15 3.86 0.95
N ILE A 129 10.38 4.73 1.60
CA ILE A 129 9.39 5.57 0.92
C ILE A 129 10.02 6.58 -0.06
N HIS A 130 11.34 6.70 -0.06
CA HIS A 130 12.09 7.57 -0.99
C HIS A 130 12.78 6.79 -2.11
N SER A 131 12.27 5.62 -2.46
CA SER A 131 12.74 4.79 -3.58
C SER A 131 14.13 4.16 -3.39
N ILE A 132 14.63 4.07 -2.17
CA ILE A 132 15.92 3.44 -1.89
C ILE A 132 15.68 1.99 -1.47
N ARG A 133 16.30 1.04 -2.20
CA ARG A 133 16.32 -0.35 -1.76
C ARG A 133 17.31 -0.49 -0.61
N LYS A 134 16.83 -0.88 0.56
CA LYS A 134 17.66 -1.09 1.76
C LYS A 134 18.36 -2.42 1.72
N PHE A 135 17.65 -3.48 1.34
CA PHE A 135 18.24 -4.79 1.16
C PHE A 135 17.41 -5.68 0.24
N ARG A 136 18.05 -6.73 -0.21
CA ARG A 136 17.45 -7.90 -0.84
C ARG A 136 18.13 -9.12 -0.24
N TYR A 137 17.33 -10.09 0.20
CA TYR A 137 17.85 -11.27 0.86
C TYR A 137 17.04 -12.52 0.52
N THR A 138 17.75 -13.65 0.38
CA THR A 138 17.16 -14.98 0.25
C THR A 138 17.44 -15.76 1.54
N PHE A 139 16.39 -16.22 2.19
CA PHE A 139 16.46 -16.94 3.45
C PHE A 139 16.60 -18.44 3.21
N GLY A 140 17.29 -19.14 4.12
CA GLY A 140 17.41 -20.60 4.09
C GLY A 140 16.16 -21.32 4.59
N ARG A 141 15.23 -20.60 5.22
CA ARG A 141 13.96 -21.09 5.76
C ARG A 141 12.82 -20.28 5.19
N GLN A 142 11.62 -20.86 5.19
CA GLN A 142 10.42 -20.14 4.73
C GLN A 142 10.14 -18.93 5.61
N LEU A 143 9.94 -17.79 4.97
CA LEU A 143 9.65 -16.49 5.59
C LEU A 143 8.14 -16.31 5.68
N TYR A 144 7.62 -16.15 6.90
CA TYR A 144 6.20 -15.94 7.14
C TYR A 144 5.82 -14.49 7.35
N ASN A 145 6.71 -13.70 7.98
CA ASN A 145 6.41 -12.29 8.24
C ASN A 145 7.68 -11.48 8.46
N VAL A 146 7.55 -10.17 8.22
CA VAL A 146 8.58 -9.17 8.51
C VAL A 146 7.93 -8.04 9.28
N LEU A 147 8.44 -7.72 10.46
CA LEU A 147 8.00 -6.60 11.28
C LEU A 147 9.13 -5.59 11.39
N SER A 148 8.79 -4.32 11.29
CA SER A 148 9.76 -3.24 11.46
C SER A 148 9.76 -2.72 12.90
N GLY A 149 10.96 -2.42 13.42
CA GLY A 149 11.10 -1.53 14.57
C GLY A 149 10.90 -0.07 14.16
N SER A 150 10.80 0.80 15.15
CA SER A 150 10.56 2.24 14.92
C SER A 150 11.80 3.01 14.42
N ASP A 151 12.98 2.43 14.55
CA ASP A 151 14.25 3.11 14.28
C ASP A 151 14.72 2.99 12.82
N GLY A 152 14.02 2.25 11.97
CA GLY A 152 14.42 1.99 10.59
C GLY A 152 15.65 1.10 10.42
N GLN A 153 16.12 0.45 11.48
CA GLN A 153 17.31 -0.41 11.48
C GLN A 153 17.03 -1.81 12.00
N ASN A 154 16.09 -1.95 12.93
CA ASN A 154 15.77 -3.22 13.56
C ASN A 154 14.51 -3.83 12.97
N TYR A 155 14.56 -5.13 12.70
CA TYR A 155 13.46 -5.91 12.14
C TYR A 155 13.33 -7.24 12.85
N THR A 156 12.11 -7.71 12.96
CA THR A 156 11.80 -9.05 13.43
C THR A 156 11.35 -9.89 12.24
N LEU A 157 12.02 -11.01 12.04
CA LEU A 157 11.68 -11.97 10.99
C LEU A 157 11.02 -13.19 11.62
N VAL A 158 9.87 -13.57 11.10
CA VAL A 158 9.21 -14.81 11.48
C VAL A 158 9.47 -15.84 10.38
N LEU A 159 10.31 -16.80 10.70
CA LEU A 159 10.71 -17.88 9.81
C LEU A 159 10.10 -19.20 10.28
N ASN A 160 10.11 -20.21 9.42
CA ASN A 160 9.66 -21.54 9.83
C ASN A 160 10.52 -22.07 10.99
N GLY A 161 9.90 -22.19 12.16
CA GLY A 161 10.53 -22.71 13.38
C GLY A 161 11.40 -21.72 14.16
N GLU A 162 11.51 -20.46 13.70
CA GLU A 162 12.36 -19.44 14.35
C GLU A 162 11.75 -18.04 14.29
N ILE A 163 12.09 -17.25 15.30
CA ILE A 163 11.93 -15.79 15.27
C ILE A 163 13.31 -15.18 15.39
N GLU A 164 13.69 -14.34 14.45
CA GLU A 164 14.99 -13.67 14.44
C GLU A 164 14.84 -12.17 14.57
N GLU A 165 15.65 -11.57 15.43
CA GLU A 165 15.84 -10.12 15.48
C GLU A 165 17.08 -9.78 14.66
N VAL A 166 16.92 -8.88 13.66
CA VAL A 166 18.02 -8.46 12.79
C VAL A 166 18.18 -6.96 12.83
N ARG A 167 19.42 -6.52 12.72
CA ARG A 167 19.77 -5.10 12.63
C ARG A 167 20.54 -4.86 11.33
N LEU A 168 20.07 -3.88 10.56
CA LEU A 168 20.81 -3.39 9.40
C LEU A 168 21.93 -2.46 9.85
N GLN A 169 23.10 -2.69 9.29
CA GLN A 169 24.27 -1.85 9.54
C GLN A 169 24.39 -0.76 8.51
#